data_f88015e8f1c5ec034e9c064307c35ba9
#
_entry.id   f88015e8f1c5ec034e9c064307c35ba9
#
_cell.length_a   1.000
_cell.length_b   1.000
_cell.length_c   1.000
_cell.angle_alpha   90.00
_cell.angle_beta   90.00
_cell.angle_gamma   90.00
#
_symmetry.space_group_name_H-M   'P 1'
#
loop_
_entity.id
_entity.type
_entity.pdbx_description
1 polymer ?
#
loop_
_entity_poly.entity_id
_entity_poly.type
_entity_poly.pdbx_seq_one_letter_code
_entity_poly.pdbx_strand_id
1 'polypeptide(L)'
;FVLSVVAFFAILFTGRYPRAIFDFNVGVLRWSWRVVYYAYGALGTDRYPPFTLRGVPDYPAHFEIDYPDRLSRGLVLVKWWLLAIPHYLIISFFIGGGLYVVSEVATPDQAPIWVWRGGVIGLLVLFAAIILLFTGRYPQSMYDFVLGMNRWALRVAAYAGLMIDQ
;
A
#
# COMPACT_ATOMS: atom_id res chain seq x y z
N PHE A 1 -9.77 7.17 -5.15
CA PHE A 1 -11.06 7.06 -4.45
C PHE A 1 -12.25 7.23 -5.40
N VAL A 2 -12.41 8.36 -6.11
CA VAL A 2 -13.55 8.61 -7.02
C VAL A 2 -13.72 7.50 -8.07
N LEU A 3 -12.62 7.10 -8.71
CA LEU A 3 -12.64 6.01 -9.70
C LEU A 3 -13.03 4.65 -9.10
N SER A 4 -12.69 4.41 -7.83
CA SER A 4 -13.10 3.18 -7.13
C SER A 4 -14.61 3.19 -6.85
N VAL A 5 -15.20 4.35 -6.56
CA VAL A 5 -16.65 4.48 -6.41
C VAL A 5 -17.37 4.23 -7.73
N VAL A 6 -16.87 4.78 -8.85
CA VAL A 6 -17.41 4.49 -10.18
C VAL A 6 -17.31 3.01 -10.51
N ALA A 7 -16.17 2.38 -10.20
CA ALA A 7 -15.97 0.95 -10.40
C ALA A 7 -16.92 0.12 -9.53
N PHE A 8 -17.19 0.53 -8.28
CA PHE A 8 -18.16 -0.12 -7.39
C PHE A 8 -19.53 -0.23 -8.05
N PHE A 9 -20.08 0.89 -8.54
CA PHE A 9 -21.38 0.86 -9.22
C PHE A 9 -21.33 0.07 -10.53
N ALA A 10 -20.27 0.20 -11.31
CA ALA A 10 -20.11 -0.57 -12.53
C ALA A 10 -20.13 -2.09 -12.25
N ILE A 11 -19.41 -2.57 -11.23
CA ILE A 11 -19.39 -3.98 -10.86
C ILE A 11 -20.76 -4.41 -10.32
N LEU A 12 -21.41 -3.59 -9.50
CA LEU A 12 -22.72 -3.88 -8.93
C LEU A 12 -23.77 -4.15 -10.01
N PHE A 13 -23.78 -3.36 -11.08
CA PHE A 13 -24.76 -3.49 -12.16
C PHE A 13 -24.34 -4.46 -13.25
N THR A 14 -23.05 -4.49 -13.62
CA THR A 14 -22.57 -5.28 -14.78
C THR A 14 -21.81 -6.55 -14.38
N GLY A 15 -21.30 -6.64 -13.15
CA GLY A 15 -20.40 -7.71 -12.71
C GLY A 15 -19.00 -7.62 -13.32
N ARG A 16 -18.64 -6.48 -13.92
CA ARG A 16 -17.35 -6.25 -14.58
C ARG A 16 -16.72 -4.96 -14.11
N TYR A 17 -15.41 -4.99 -13.95
CA TYR A 17 -14.62 -3.77 -13.70
C TYR A 17 -14.38 -3.03 -15.03
N PRO A 18 -14.65 -1.73 -15.15
CA PRO A 18 -14.32 -0.98 -16.37
C PRO A 18 -12.81 -1.01 -16.64
N ARG A 19 -12.41 -1.52 -17.80
CA ARG A 19 -11.01 -1.80 -18.10
C ARG A 19 -10.10 -0.56 -17.99
N ALA A 20 -10.55 0.58 -18.51
CA ALA A 20 -9.77 1.81 -18.44
C ALA A 20 -9.51 2.27 -16.98
N ILE A 21 -10.49 2.10 -16.09
CA ILE A 21 -10.34 2.44 -14.66
C ILE A 21 -9.42 1.42 -13.97
N PHE A 22 -9.56 0.14 -14.33
CA PHE A 22 -8.70 -0.92 -13.82
C PHE A 22 -7.23 -0.66 -14.17
N ASP A 23 -6.92 -0.46 -15.44
CA ASP A 23 -5.56 -0.22 -15.94
C ASP A 23 -4.94 1.04 -15.30
N PHE A 24 -5.74 2.09 -15.14
CA PHE A 24 -5.30 3.30 -14.44
C PHE A 24 -4.98 3.02 -12.96
N ASN A 25 -5.87 2.34 -12.23
CA ASN A 25 -5.67 2.04 -10.81
C ASN A 25 -4.48 1.10 -10.60
N VAL A 26 -4.30 0.08 -11.44
CA VAL A 26 -3.08 -0.77 -11.43
C VAL A 26 -1.84 0.08 -11.68
N GLY A 27 -1.90 1.00 -12.63
CA GLY A 27 -0.80 1.91 -12.91
C GLY A 27 -0.43 2.78 -11.70
N VAL A 28 -1.42 3.34 -11.01
CA VAL A 28 -1.20 4.15 -9.78
C VAL A 28 -0.59 3.29 -8.67
N LEU A 29 -1.11 2.09 -8.42
CA LEU A 29 -0.54 1.17 -7.42
C LEU A 29 0.89 0.77 -7.77
N ARG A 30 1.17 0.50 -9.05
CA ARG A 30 2.50 0.17 -9.56
C ARG A 30 3.50 1.31 -9.34
N TRP A 31 3.09 2.54 -9.66
CA TRP A 31 3.94 3.70 -9.44
C TRP A 31 4.15 3.97 -7.93
N SER A 32 3.09 3.93 -7.14
CA SER A 32 3.16 4.08 -5.68
C SER A 32 4.08 3.04 -5.05
N TRP A 33 4.01 1.78 -5.51
CA TRP A 33 4.90 0.71 -5.05
C TRP A 33 6.38 1.01 -5.35
N ARG A 34 6.70 1.52 -6.53
CA ARG A 34 8.09 1.92 -6.85
C ARG A 34 8.61 3.01 -5.92
N VAL A 35 7.77 4.02 -5.63
CA VAL A 35 8.14 5.10 -4.71
C VAL A 35 8.35 4.58 -3.30
N VAL A 36 7.44 3.74 -2.80
CA VAL A 36 7.54 3.13 -1.46
C VAL A 36 8.78 2.23 -1.37
N TYR A 37 9.05 1.44 -2.40
CA TYR A 37 10.21 0.55 -2.47
C TYR A 37 11.55 1.33 -2.48
N TYR A 38 11.62 2.42 -3.22
CA TYR A 38 12.78 3.30 -3.25
C TYR A 38 13.00 4.03 -1.92
N ALA A 39 11.94 4.63 -1.38
CA ALA A 39 12.01 5.54 -0.24
C ALA A 39 11.81 4.81 1.11
N TYR A 40 10.81 5.25 1.85
CA TYR A 40 10.59 4.93 3.27
C TYR A 40 9.99 3.55 3.54
N GLY A 41 9.53 2.85 2.53
CA GLY A 41 8.85 1.55 2.74
C GLY A 41 9.77 0.34 2.73
N ALA A 42 10.94 0.42 2.09
CA ALA A 42 11.88 -0.70 2.02
C ALA A 42 13.35 -0.29 1.86
N LEU A 43 13.67 0.90 1.35
CA LEU A 43 15.04 1.29 0.93
C LEU A 43 15.68 0.24 0.03
N GLY A 44 14.89 -0.31 -0.91
CA GLY A 44 15.26 -1.51 -1.67
C GLY A 44 16.16 -1.26 -2.87
N THR A 45 16.38 0.01 -3.26
CA THR A 45 17.22 0.35 -4.41
C THR A 45 17.66 1.81 -4.36
N ASP A 46 18.85 2.10 -4.92
CA ASP A 46 19.34 3.46 -5.11
C ASP A 46 18.87 4.08 -6.43
N ARG A 47 18.18 3.31 -7.27
CA ARG A 47 17.67 3.80 -8.57
C ARG A 47 16.40 4.59 -8.37
N TYR A 48 16.39 5.84 -8.82
CA TYR A 48 15.22 6.72 -8.77
C TYR A 48 14.01 6.08 -9.51
N PRO A 49 12.80 6.09 -8.91
CA PRO A 49 11.63 5.48 -9.53
C PRO A 49 11.18 6.26 -10.77
N PRO A 50 11.04 5.61 -11.94
CA PRO A 50 10.59 6.27 -13.15
C PRO A 50 9.15 6.77 -13.01
N PHE A 51 8.91 8.00 -13.44
CA PHE A 51 7.60 8.65 -13.38
C PHE A 51 6.70 8.15 -14.54
N THR A 52 6.20 6.93 -14.41
CA THR A 52 5.29 6.32 -15.38
C THR A 52 4.31 5.37 -14.71
N LEU A 53 3.10 5.26 -15.23
CA LEU A 53 2.11 4.27 -14.79
C LEU A 53 2.29 2.90 -15.45
N ARG A 54 3.11 2.82 -16.51
CA ARG A 54 3.38 1.59 -17.25
C ARG A 54 4.35 0.67 -16.50
N GLY A 55 4.35 -0.61 -16.87
CA GLY A 55 5.37 -1.56 -16.42
C GLY A 55 6.78 -1.11 -16.87
N VAL A 56 7.75 -1.27 -15.99
CA VAL A 56 9.18 -1.01 -16.30
C VAL A 56 9.94 -2.30 -15.95
N PRO A 57 10.28 -3.13 -16.94
CA PRO A 57 10.90 -4.44 -16.71
C PRO A 57 12.23 -4.37 -15.96
N ASP A 58 13.02 -3.32 -16.21
CA ASP A 58 14.36 -3.15 -15.64
C ASP A 58 14.35 -2.57 -14.20
N TYR A 59 13.17 -2.25 -13.65
CA TYR A 59 13.07 -1.72 -12.29
C TYR A 59 12.74 -2.84 -11.29
N PRO A 60 13.43 -2.95 -10.14
CA PRO A 60 13.28 -4.10 -9.24
C PRO A 60 11.92 -4.22 -8.53
N ALA A 61 11.14 -3.15 -8.47
CA ALA A 61 9.81 -3.16 -7.88
C ALA A 61 8.73 -3.45 -8.93
N HIS A 62 8.35 -4.71 -9.06
CA HIS A 62 7.28 -5.15 -9.95
C HIS A 62 5.95 -5.26 -9.21
N PHE A 63 4.87 -4.85 -9.88
CA PHE A 63 3.51 -5.02 -9.39
C PHE A 63 2.57 -5.23 -10.59
N GLU A 64 1.89 -6.36 -10.60
CA GLU A 64 0.93 -6.72 -11.64
C GLU A 64 -0.28 -7.39 -11.01
N ILE A 65 -1.44 -7.12 -11.59
CA ILE A 65 -2.72 -7.74 -11.23
C ILE A 65 -3.38 -8.17 -12.53
N ASP A 66 -3.78 -9.42 -12.60
CA ASP A 66 -4.53 -9.94 -13.73
C ASP A 66 -5.94 -9.32 -13.75
N TYR A 67 -6.39 -8.96 -14.94
CA TYR A 67 -7.74 -8.41 -15.09
C TYR A 67 -8.78 -9.52 -14.89
N PRO A 68 -9.69 -9.37 -13.90
CA PRO A 68 -10.70 -10.38 -13.63
C PRO A 68 -11.80 -10.36 -14.69
N ASP A 69 -12.12 -11.50 -15.27
CA ASP A 69 -13.21 -11.63 -16.25
C ASP A 69 -14.58 -11.30 -15.65
N ARG A 70 -14.80 -11.68 -14.40
CA ARG A 70 -16.02 -11.41 -13.64
C ARG A 70 -15.71 -11.19 -12.17
N LEU A 71 -16.44 -10.27 -11.57
CA LEU A 71 -16.44 -10.00 -10.13
C LEU A 71 -17.81 -10.27 -9.53
N SER A 72 -17.82 -10.72 -8.27
CA SER A 72 -19.06 -11.01 -7.56
C SER A 72 -19.77 -9.72 -7.15
N ARG A 73 -20.99 -9.53 -7.65
CA ARG A 73 -21.85 -8.38 -7.32
C ARG A 73 -22.20 -8.32 -5.82
N GLY A 74 -22.38 -9.47 -5.19
CA GLY A 74 -22.68 -9.55 -3.75
C GLY A 74 -21.47 -9.19 -2.88
N LEU A 75 -20.29 -9.69 -3.26
CA LEU A 75 -19.06 -9.38 -2.53
C LEU A 75 -18.71 -7.89 -2.58
N VAL A 76 -18.98 -7.20 -3.67
CA VAL A 76 -18.73 -5.76 -3.80
C VAL A 76 -19.37 -4.96 -2.66
N LEU A 77 -20.54 -5.35 -2.16
CA LEU A 77 -21.25 -4.64 -1.09
C LEU A 77 -20.58 -4.77 0.28
N VAL A 78 -19.91 -5.89 0.56
CA VAL A 78 -19.37 -6.20 1.92
C VAL A 78 -17.86 -6.24 1.98
N LYS A 79 -17.20 -6.46 0.85
CA LYS A 79 -15.77 -6.74 0.74
C LYS A 79 -14.88 -5.61 1.26
N TRP A 80 -15.10 -4.39 0.79
CA TRP A 80 -14.21 -3.26 1.03
C TRP A 80 -14.27 -2.73 2.47
N TRP A 81 -15.37 -2.95 3.19
CA TRP A 81 -15.52 -2.48 4.57
C TRP A 81 -15.59 -3.64 5.58
N LEU A 82 -16.42 -4.66 5.37
CA LEU A 82 -16.62 -5.72 6.36
C LEU A 82 -15.51 -6.78 6.30
N LEU A 83 -15.25 -7.34 5.10
CA LEU A 83 -14.24 -8.39 4.95
C LEU A 83 -12.81 -7.86 5.02
N ALA A 84 -12.61 -6.59 4.74
CA ALA A 84 -11.30 -5.94 4.84
C ALA A 84 -10.94 -5.47 6.26
N ILE A 85 -11.89 -5.39 7.22
CA ILE A 85 -11.63 -4.95 8.61
C ILE A 85 -10.43 -5.67 9.25
N PRO A 86 -10.34 -7.00 9.30
CA PRO A 86 -9.21 -7.67 9.94
C PRO A 86 -7.88 -7.33 9.27
N HIS A 87 -7.89 -7.15 7.96
CA HIS A 87 -6.70 -6.76 7.21
C HIS A 87 -6.30 -5.31 7.51
N TYR A 88 -7.27 -4.39 7.63
CA TYR A 88 -7.01 -3.00 7.99
C TYR A 88 -6.43 -2.87 9.39
N LEU A 89 -6.90 -3.65 10.36
CA LEU A 89 -6.35 -3.65 11.72
C LEU A 89 -4.87 -4.06 11.71
N ILE A 90 -4.53 -5.12 11.00
CA ILE A 90 -3.15 -5.61 10.91
C ILE A 90 -2.28 -4.61 10.13
N ILE A 91 -2.76 -4.10 8.98
CA ILE A 91 -2.02 -3.12 8.18
C ILE A 91 -1.78 -1.83 8.97
N SER A 92 -2.78 -1.33 9.71
CA SER A 92 -2.61 -0.12 10.52
C SER A 92 -1.54 -0.29 11.59
N PHE A 93 -1.42 -1.48 12.19
CA PHE A 93 -0.37 -1.79 13.14
C PHE A 93 1.03 -1.77 12.47
N PHE A 94 1.16 -2.35 11.28
CA PHE A 94 2.46 -2.47 10.60
C PHE A 94 2.88 -1.18 9.89
N ILE A 95 1.97 -0.50 9.19
CA ILE A 95 2.30 0.68 8.38
C ILE A 95 2.19 1.98 9.19
N GLY A 96 1.42 1.96 10.29
CA GLY A 96 1.19 3.13 11.11
C GLY A 96 -0.10 3.86 10.77
N GLY A 97 -1.14 3.63 11.51
CA GLY A 97 -2.44 4.29 11.42
C GLY A 97 -3.20 4.27 12.74
N GLY A 98 -2.67 3.55 13.74
CA GLY A 98 -3.37 3.28 15.00
C GLY A 98 -3.32 4.37 16.08
N LEU A 99 -2.58 5.47 15.91
CA LEU A 99 -2.37 6.49 16.94
C LEU A 99 -2.90 7.89 16.59
N TYR A 100 -3.86 7.98 15.69
CA TYR A 100 -4.48 9.27 15.34
C TYR A 100 -5.34 9.92 16.43
N VAL A 101 -5.69 9.19 17.47
CA VAL A 101 -6.68 9.66 18.47
C VAL A 101 -6.12 10.63 19.51
N VAL A 102 -4.82 10.80 19.63
CA VAL A 102 -4.22 11.59 20.72
C VAL A 102 -3.78 12.99 20.29
N SER A 103 -3.75 13.34 19.03
CA SER A 103 -3.22 14.64 18.58
C SER A 103 -4.25 15.76 18.37
N GLU A 104 -5.54 15.51 18.53
CA GLU A 104 -6.57 16.55 18.35
C GLU A 104 -6.92 17.34 19.64
N VAL A 105 -6.28 17.07 20.76
CA VAL A 105 -6.50 17.78 22.02
C VAL A 105 -5.32 18.71 22.36
N ALA A 106 -4.53 19.12 21.40
CA ALA A 106 -3.49 20.12 21.61
C ALA A 106 -4.13 21.53 21.63
N THR A 107 -4.13 22.15 22.78
CA THR A 107 -4.42 23.60 22.93
C THR A 107 -3.39 24.42 22.16
N PRO A 108 -3.74 25.65 21.67
CA PRO A 108 -2.86 26.46 20.81
C PRO A 108 -1.48 26.82 21.38
N ASP A 109 -1.27 26.63 22.67
CA ASP A 109 -0.05 27.00 23.40
C ASP A 109 0.94 25.85 23.62
N GLN A 110 0.68 24.65 23.12
CA GLN A 110 1.59 23.52 23.29
C GLN A 110 2.47 23.31 22.05
N ALA A 111 3.78 23.25 22.28
CA ALA A 111 4.75 22.94 21.24
C ALA A 111 4.38 21.64 20.50
N PRO A 112 4.63 21.55 19.17
CA PRO A 112 4.29 20.37 18.41
C PRO A 112 5.03 19.16 18.95
N ILE A 113 4.30 18.20 19.51
CA ILE A 113 4.86 16.92 19.91
C ILE A 113 5.12 16.13 18.62
N TRP A 114 6.38 15.85 18.33
CA TRP A 114 6.77 14.97 17.24
C TRP A 114 6.33 13.54 17.55
N VAL A 115 5.15 13.16 17.05
CA VAL A 115 4.66 11.80 17.18
C VAL A 115 5.20 10.99 16.00
N TRP A 116 5.97 9.92 16.28
CA TRP A 116 6.40 8.97 15.28
C TRP A 116 5.18 8.32 14.62
N ARG A 117 4.98 8.57 13.34
CA ARG A 117 3.85 8.04 12.54
C ARG A 117 4.18 6.75 11.79
N GLY A 118 5.38 6.22 11.95
CA GLY A 118 5.79 4.97 11.33
C GLY A 118 5.36 3.79 12.18
N GLY A 119 4.62 2.84 11.62
CA GLY A 119 4.35 1.56 12.26
C GLY A 119 5.62 0.70 12.37
N VAL A 120 5.45 -0.59 12.63
CA VAL A 120 6.57 -1.55 12.77
C VAL A 120 7.49 -1.53 11.54
N ILE A 121 6.94 -1.42 10.33
CA ILE A 121 7.73 -1.31 9.11
C ILE A 121 8.63 -0.07 9.14
N GLY A 122 8.10 1.08 9.55
CA GLY A 122 8.90 2.31 9.65
C GLY A 122 10.05 2.20 10.64
N LEU A 123 9.82 1.56 11.80
CA LEU A 123 10.89 1.27 12.76
C LEU A 123 11.96 0.34 12.18
N LEU A 124 11.55 -0.74 11.54
CA LEU A 124 12.49 -1.68 10.91
C LEU A 124 13.30 -1.01 9.79
N VAL A 125 12.67 -0.18 8.97
CA VAL A 125 13.36 0.58 7.92
C VAL A 125 14.31 1.60 8.52
N LEU A 126 13.97 2.26 9.63
CA LEU A 126 14.87 3.15 10.35
C LEU A 126 16.11 2.40 10.87
N PHE A 127 15.90 1.25 11.52
CA PHE A 127 17.02 0.41 11.98
C PHE A 127 17.87 -0.09 10.81
N ALA A 128 17.23 -0.50 9.72
CA ALA A 128 17.94 -0.91 8.51
C ALA A 128 18.76 0.23 7.91
N ALA A 129 18.21 1.45 7.89
CA ALA A 129 18.94 2.64 7.41
C ALA A 129 20.18 2.92 8.26
N ILE A 130 20.07 2.82 9.60
CA ILE A 130 21.21 2.99 10.52
C ILE A 130 22.27 1.91 10.25
N ILE A 131 21.86 0.64 10.16
CA ILE A 131 22.79 -0.47 9.88
C ILE A 131 23.46 -0.27 8.51
N LEU A 132 22.68 0.11 7.49
CA LEU A 132 23.19 0.36 6.15
C LEU A 132 24.23 1.49 6.13
N LEU A 133 23.97 2.58 6.89
CA LEU A 133 24.89 3.71 7.01
C LEU A 133 26.25 3.32 7.58
N PHE A 134 26.27 2.42 8.60
CA PHE A 134 27.52 2.02 9.27
C PHE A 134 28.21 0.81 8.63
N THR A 135 27.46 -0.10 8.04
CA THR A 135 27.99 -1.40 7.55
C THR A 135 28.01 -1.51 6.03
N GLY A 136 27.28 -0.61 5.30
CA GLY A 136 27.07 -0.72 3.87
C GLY A 136 26.25 -1.94 3.43
N ARG A 137 25.61 -2.65 4.39
CA ARG A 137 24.85 -3.88 4.11
C ARG A 137 23.46 -3.82 4.74
N TYR A 138 22.46 -4.21 3.95
CA TYR A 138 21.10 -4.38 4.46
C TYR A 138 20.93 -5.79 5.06
N PRO A 139 20.44 -5.93 6.31
CA PRO A 139 20.20 -7.26 6.89
C PRO A 139 19.11 -8.00 6.10
N GLN A 140 19.46 -9.17 5.53
CA GLN A 140 18.58 -9.92 4.62
C GLN A 140 17.21 -10.26 5.24
N SER A 141 17.22 -10.77 6.49
CA SER A 141 15.98 -11.15 7.19
C SER A 141 15.03 -9.96 7.41
N MET A 142 15.57 -8.79 7.70
CA MET A 142 14.80 -7.56 7.87
C MET A 142 14.23 -7.08 6.53
N TYR A 143 15.04 -7.14 5.47
CA TYR A 143 14.60 -6.82 4.11
C TYR A 143 13.44 -7.70 3.66
N ASP A 144 13.59 -9.03 3.80
CA ASP A 144 12.58 -10.00 3.39
C ASP A 144 11.27 -9.83 4.16
N PHE A 145 11.34 -9.53 5.45
CA PHE A 145 10.17 -9.25 6.27
C PHE A 145 9.46 -7.98 5.82
N VAL A 146 10.18 -6.87 5.70
CA VAL A 146 9.64 -5.57 5.26
C VAL A 146 9.01 -5.70 3.87
N LEU A 147 9.68 -6.38 2.95
CA LEU A 147 9.18 -6.61 1.60
C LEU A 147 7.92 -7.49 1.60
N GLY A 148 7.90 -8.55 2.42
CA GLY A 148 6.75 -9.42 2.59
C GLY A 148 5.51 -8.67 3.08
N MET A 149 5.68 -7.82 4.10
CA MET A 149 4.59 -6.99 4.65
C MET A 149 4.07 -5.96 3.65
N ASN A 150 4.96 -5.29 2.92
CA ASN A 150 4.56 -4.35 1.88
C ASN A 150 3.80 -5.05 0.73
N ARG A 151 4.25 -6.23 0.30
CA ARG A 151 3.54 -7.04 -0.71
C ARG A 151 2.15 -7.45 -0.23
N TRP A 152 2.02 -7.84 1.04
CA TRP A 152 0.73 -8.16 1.61
C TRP A 152 -0.19 -6.94 1.66
N ALA A 153 0.31 -5.77 2.07
CA ALA A 153 -0.44 -4.52 2.07
C ALA A 153 -0.95 -4.14 0.67
N LEU A 154 -0.14 -4.35 -0.37
CA LEU A 154 -0.56 -4.13 -1.76
C LEU A 154 -1.67 -5.09 -2.21
N ARG A 155 -1.63 -6.36 -1.79
CA ARG A 155 -2.72 -7.31 -2.06
C ARG A 155 -4.02 -6.86 -1.40
N VAL A 156 -3.95 -6.41 -0.14
CA VAL A 156 -5.11 -5.87 0.56
C VAL A 156 -5.61 -4.58 -0.10
N ALA A 157 -4.73 -3.71 -0.57
CA ALA A 157 -5.12 -2.51 -1.31
C ALA A 157 -5.86 -2.87 -2.63
N ALA A 158 -5.38 -3.87 -3.36
CA ALA A 158 -6.05 -4.36 -4.56
C ALA A 158 -7.42 -5.01 -4.24
N TYR A 159 -7.49 -5.78 -3.16
CA TYR A 159 -8.72 -6.37 -2.66
C TYR A 159 -9.74 -5.31 -2.24
N ALA A 160 -9.34 -4.33 -1.43
CA ALA A 160 -10.18 -3.21 -1.00
C ALA A 160 -10.56 -2.28 -2.16
N GLY A 161 -9.69 -2.15 -3.16
CA GLY A 161 -9.95 -1.43 -4.41
C GLY A 161 -10.87 -2.17 -5.38
N LEU A 162 -11.46 -3.30 -4.96
CA LEU A 162 -12.40 -4.14 -5.74
C LEU A 162 -11.80 -4.74 -7.02
N MET A 163 -10.47 -4.84 -7.11
CA MET A 163 -9.77 -5.30 -8.31
C MET A 163 -9.69 -6.82 -8.41
N ILE A 164 -9.74 -7.53 -7.28
CA ILE A 164 -9.66 -8.98 -7.16
C ILE A 164 -10.68 -9.49 -6.13
N ASP A 165 -11.17 -10.73 -6.25
CA ASP A 165 -12.13 -11.33 -5.32
C ASP A 165 -11.47 -12.29 -4.29
N GLN A 166 -10.15 -12.53 -4.43
CA GLN A 166 -9.37 -13.42 -3.55
C GLN A 166 -8.22 -12.68 -2.87
#